data_26426db4fc96345d9094322564b7d002
#
_entry.id   26426db4fc96345d9094322564b7d002
#
_cell.length_a   1.000
_cell.length_b   1.000
_cell.length_c   1.000
_cell.angle_alpha   90.00
_cell.angle_beta   90.00
_cell.angle_gamma   90.00
#
_symmetry.space_group_name_H-M   'P 1'
#
loop_
_entity.id
_entity.type
_entity.pdbx_description
1 polymer ?
#
loop_
_entity_poly.entity_id
_entity_poly.type
_entity_poly.pdbx_seq_one_letter_code
_entity_poly.pdbx_strand_id
1 'polypeptide(L)'
;PAARGEFIGAFALTEPQAGSDASAIATTARRTNAGYAIDGAKAFITSGRIGGQCIVFARVEGTRGKEGISAFLVPTDTPGYAVERVEEKLGQKASDTCALRFQAMELPETALIGAEGEGYRIALSSLETGRIGIAAQSVGMAQAALAMARAWAGERTSFGVALKAHQAVAFRLADLATELEAARQMVLHAARLKDAGVPCLTEAAMAKLFASEAAERIVSGALQGFGGYGYMAETGIERIYRDVRVCQIYEGTSDIQKLIIARALA
;
A
#
# COMPACT_ATOMS: atom_id res chain seq x y z
N PRO A 1 22.65 -0.87 2.79
CA PRO A 1 22.41 -1.33 1.41
C PRO A 1 21.05 -0.85 0.88
N ALA A 2 19.90 -1.20 1.51
CA ALA A 2 18.56 -0.79 1.05
C ALA A 2 18.41 0.73 0.89
N ALA A 3 18.86 1.53 1.88
CA ALA A 3 18.81 2.99 1.83
C ALA A 3 19.68 3.60 0.70
N ARG A 4 20.69 2.87 0.22
CA ARG A 4 21.49 3.26 -0.95
C ARG A 4 20.91 2.78 -2.27
N GLY A 5 19.75 2.11 -2.26
CA GLY A 5 19.13 1.58 -3.46
C GLY A 5 19.83 0.37 -4.08
N GLU A 6 20.64 -0.36 -3.31
CA GLU A 6 21.36 -1.56 -3.80
C GLU A 6 20.41 -2.72 -4.08
N PHE A 7 19.26 -2.74 -3.43
CA PHE A 7 18.16 -3.67 -3.69
C PHE A 7 16.81 -3.09 -3.26
N ILE A 8 15.74 -3.68 -3.77
CA ILE A 8 14.36 -3.40 -3.35
C ILE A 8 13.97 -4.42 -2.28
N GLY A 9 13.28 -3.97 -1.21
CA GLY A 9 12.75 -4.85 -0.19
C GLY A 9 11.33 -5.32 -0.50
N ALA A 10 10.99 -6.52 -0.01
CA ALA A 10 9.64 -7.06 0.00
C ALA A 10 9.15 -7.28 1.43
N PHE A 11 7.82 -7.30 1.64
CA PHE A 11 7.17 -7.48 2.93
C PHE A 11 6.10 -8.56 2.82
N ALA A 12 6.39 -9.76 3.32
CA ALA A 12 5.58 -10.96 3.12
C ALA A 12 4.78 -11.32 4.39
N LEU A 13 3.71 -10.57 4.65
CA LEU A 13 2.77 -10.81 5.76
C LEU A 13 1.54 -11.58 5.28
N THR A 14 0.84 -11.07 4.27
CA THR A 14 -0.45 -11.55 3.76
C THR A 14 -0.36 -12.97 3.22
N GLU A 15 -1.38 -13.78 3.53
CA GLU A 15 -1.55 -15.14 3.02
C GLU A 15 -2.91 -15.30 2.33
N PRO A 16 -3.12 -16.35 1.51
CA PRO A 16 -4.39 -16.54 0.81
C PRO A 16 -5.62 -16.49 1.72
N GLN A 17 -5.52 -16.97 2.96
CA GLN A 17 -6.60 -17.00 3.96
C GLN A 17 -6.51 -15.88 5.00
N ALA A 18 -5.42 -15.10 5.05
CA ALA A 18 -5.14 -14.12 6.10
C ALA A 18 -4.65 -12.79 5.52
N GLY A 19 -5.57 -11.87 5.26
CA GLY A 19 -5.29 -10.49 4.86
C GLY A 19 -5.50 -9.52 6.02
N SER A 20 -6.73 -9.04 6.21
CA SER A 20 -7.08 -8.09 7.29
C SER A 20 -6.86 -8.67 8.68
N ASP A 21 -7.04 -9.98 8.87
CA ASP A 21 -6.63 -10.68 10.10
C ASP A 21 -5.21 -11.23 9.96
N ALA A 22 -4.24 -10.35 10.14
CA ALA A 22 -2.82 -10.71 10.10
C ALA A 22 -2.40 -11.67 11.23
N SER A 23 -3.25 -11.89 12.24
CA SER A 23 -2.97 -12.86 13.30
C SER A 23 -3.25 -14.30 12.89
N ALA A 24 -4.00 -14.50 11.80
CA ALA A 24 -4.41 -15.82 11.29
C ALA A 24 -3.43 -16.44 10.28
N ILE A 25 -2.20 -15.91 10.17
CA ILE A 25 -1.19 -16.50 9.27
C ILE A 25 -0.86 -17.95 9.68
N ALA A 26 -0.69 -18.79 8.65
CA ALA A 26 -0.44 -20.22 8.77
C ALA A 26 0.98 -20.64 8.35
N THR A 27 1.75 -19.76 7.66
CA THR A 27 3.18 -20.01 7.40
C THR A 27 3.89 -20.32 8.70
N THR A 28 4.64 -21.42 8.75
CA THR A 28 5.32 -21.91 9.96
C THR A 28 6.82 -21.68 9.91
N ALA A 29 7.41 -21.49 11.08
CA ALA A 29 8.84 -21.48 11.30
C ALA A 29 9.16 -22.58 12.33
N ARG A 30 9.79 -23.66 11.88
CA ARG A 30 10.25 -24.75 12.75
C ARG A 30 11.71 -24.51 13.14
N ARG A 31 12.03 -24.60 14.43
CA ARG A 31 13.41 -24.51 14.90
C ARG A 31 14.23 -25.71 14.42
N THR A 32 15.47 -25.45 14.01
CA THR A 32 16.46 -26.44 13.61
C THR A 32 17.77 -26.23 14.41
N ASN A 33 18.72 -27.12 14.25
CA ASN A 33 20.04 -26.93 14.90
C ASN A 33 20.82 -25.73 14.36
N ALA A 34 20.48 -25.23 13.12
CA ALA A 34 21.15 -24.13 12.47
C ALA A 34 20.37 -22.81 12.49
N GLY A 35 19.12 -22.84 12.98
CA GLY A 35 18.23 -21.69 12.99
C GLY A 35 16.77 -22.09 12.77
N TYR A 36 16.20 -21.81 11.60
CA TYR A 36 14.79 -22.03 11.30
C TYR A 36 14.60 -22.66 9.92
N ALA A 37 13.56 -23.48 9.78
CA ALA A 37 13.03 -23.91 8.48
C ALA A 37 11.62 -23.33 8.32
N ILE A 38 11.39 -22.60 7.23
CA ILE A 38 10.12 -21.92 6.92
C ILE A 38 9.37 -22.72 5.88
N ASP A 39 8.08 -22.99 6.15
CA ASP A 39 7.16 -23.64 5.25
C ASP A 39 5.85 -22.83 5.17
N GLY A 40 5.32 -22.60 3.95
CA GLY A 40 4.06 -21.89 3.78
C GLY A 40 3.92 -21.17 2.45
N ALA A 41 2.94 -20.26 2.40
CA ALA A 41 2.63 -19.47 1.23
C ALA A 41 2.28 -18.03 1.60
N LYS A 42 2.64 -17.09 0.73
CA LYS A 42 2.29 -15.68 0.85
C LYS A 42 1.59 -15.20 -0.42
N ALA A 43 0.69 -14.25 -0.25
CA ALA A 43 -0.11 -13.69 -1.35
C ALA A 43 0.06 -12.17 -1.42
N PHE A 44 -0.03 -11.65 -2.65
CA PHE A 44 0.01 -10.21 -2.94
C PHE A 44 1.30 -9.51 -2.48
N ILE A 45 2.43 -10.18 -2.57
CA ILE A 45 3.71 -9.64 -2.11
C ILE A 45 4.33 -8.75 -3.17
N THR A 46 4.32 -7.44 -2.90
CA THR A 46 4.99 -6.43 -3.74
C THR A 46 6.49 -6.68 -3.76
N SER A 47 7.08 -6.56 -4.95
CA SER A 47 8.51 -6.80 -5.19
C SER A 47 8.99 -8.22 -4.83
N GLY A 48 8.07 -9.18 -4.76
CA GLY A 48 8.41 -10.56 -4.39
C GLY A 48 9.36 -11.25 -5.37
N ARG A 49 9.36 -10.84 -6.65
CA ARG A 49 10.26 -11.35 -7.69
C ARG A 49 11.52 -10.53 -7.85
N ILE A 50 11.39 -9.19 -7.87
CA ILE A 50 12.52 -8.29 -8.16
C ILE A 50 13.26 -7.82 -6.91
N GLY A 51 12.71 -8.09 -5.72
CA GLY A 51 13.33 -7.75 -4.45
C GLY A 51 14.61 -8.56 -4.19
N GLY A 52 15.58 -7.98 -3.53
CA GLY A 52 16.79 -8.69 -3.08
C GLY A 52 16.67 -9.22 -1.64
N GLN A 53 15.76 -8.65 -0.86
CA GLN A 53 15.48 -9.03 0.52
C GLN A 53 13.98 -9.01 0.78
N CYS A 54 13.50 -9.96 1.59
CA CYS A 54 12.11 -10.06 1.98
C CYS A 54 11.99 -10.18 3.51
N ILE A 55 11.15 -9.37 4.14
CA ILE A 55 10.75 -9.62 5.53
C ILE A 55 9.58 -10.61 5.50
N VAL A 56 9.82 -11.82 6.01
CA VAL A 56 8.83 -12.90 6.06
C VAL A 56 8.31 -13.05 7.47
N PHE A 57 6.99 -13.03 7.63
CA PHE A 57 6.33 -13.32 8.90
C PHE A 57 5.85 -14.76 8.93
N ALA A 58 6.24 -15.49 9.96
CA ALA A 58 5.87 -16.88 10.15
C ALA A 58 5.58 -17.18 11.64
N ARG A 59 4.74 -18.17 11.86
CA ARG A 59 4.41 -18.64 13.20
C ARG A 59 5.44 -19.69 13.63
N VAL A 60 6.06 -19.47 14.77
CA VAL A 60 6.95 -20.48 15.36
C VAL A 60 6.14 -21.71 15.75
N GLU A 61 6.60 -22.89 15.35
CA GLU A 61 5.90 -24.15 15.56
C GLU A 61 5.65 -24.41 17.06
N GLY A 62 4.46 -24.92 17.38
CA GLY A 62 4.03 -25.13 18.77
C GLY A 62 3.49 -23.89 19.47
N THR A 63 3.54 -22.70 18.85
CA THR A 63 2.99 -21.45 19.40
C THR A 63 1.59 -21.14 18.85
N ARG A 64 0.88 -20.24 19.53
CA ARG A 64 -0.48 -19.79 19.14
C ARG A 64 -0.61 -18.27 19.29
N GLY A 65 -1.65 -17.74 18.67
CA GLY A 65 -1.99 -16.31 18.81
C GLY A 65 -0.96 -15.37 18.18
N LYS A 66 -1.00 -14.12 18.57
CA LYS A 66 -0.15 -13.04 18.04
C LYS A 66 1.30 -13.21 18.47
N GLU A 67 1.50 -13.69 19.68
CA GLU A 67 2.80 -13.93 20.32
C GLU A 67 3.58 -15.10 19.69
N GLY A 68 2.92 -15.88 18.84
CA GLY A 68 3.61 -16.94 18.10
C GLY A 68 4.22 -16.45 16.78
N ILE A 69 3.96 -15.23 16.34
CA ILE A 69 4.42 -14.71 15.06
C ILE A 69 5.80 -14.06 15.22
N SER A 70 6.74 -14.47 14.40
CA SER A 70 8.10 -13.93 14.33
C SER A 70 8.37 -13.35 12.94
N ALA A 71 9.34 -12.45 12.83
CA ALA A 71 9.76 -11.81 11.58
C ALA A 71 11.18 -12.28 11.21
N PHE A 72 11.39 -12.56 9.93
CA PHE A 72 12.66 -13.05 9.39
C PHE A 72 13.10 -12.22 8.21
N LEU A 73 14.37 -11.82 8.17
CA LEU A 73 14.98 -11.19 7.00
C LEU A 73 15.54 -12.29 6.08
N VAL A 74 15.00 -12.37 4.87
CA VAL A 74 15.26 -13.47 3.95
C VAL A 74 15.81 -12.90 2.63
N PRO A 75 17.02 -13.26 2.20
CA PRO A 75 17.47 -13.05 0.83
C PRO A 75 16.54 -13.80 -0.13
N THR A 76 16.12 -13.16 -1.22
CA THR A 76 15.13 -13.76 -2.14
C THR A 76 15.68 -14.89 -3.00
N ASP A 77 17.00 -15.07 -3.01
CA ASP A 77 17.71 -16.19 -3.64
C ASP A 77 17.93 -17.40 -2.70
N THR A 78 17.40 -17.33 -1.47
CA THR A 78 17.50 -18.44 -0.49
C THR A 78 16.82 -19.70 -1.07
N PRO A 79 17.48 -20.87 -1.05
CA PRO A 79 16.86 -22.13 -1.45
C PRO A 79 15.55 -22.38 -0.70
N GLY A 80 14.48 -22.71 -1.41
CA GLY A 80 13.15 -22.86 -0.83
C GLY A 80 12.27 -21.61 -0.91
N TYR A 81 12.80 -20.45 -1.28
CA TYR A 81 12.01 -19.28 -1.69
C TYR A 81 11.61 -19.41 -3.15
N ALA A 82 10.32 -19.43 -3.44
CA ALA A 82 9.83 -19.56 -4.82
C ALA A 82 8.73 -18.54 -5.12
N VAL A 83 8.82 -17.91 -6.28
CA VAL A 83 7.73 -17.12 -6.86
C VAL A 83 6.83 -18.06 -7.63
N GLU A 84 5.64 -18.38 -7.10
CA GLU A 84 4.67 -19.25 -7.78
C GLU A 84 3.99 -18.55 -8.95
N ARG A 85 3.66 -17.26 -8.76
CA ARG A 85 2.98 -16.47 -9.78
C ARG A 85 3.24 -14.97 -9.58
N VAL A 86 3.35 -14.24 -10.68
CA VAL A 86 3.24 -12.79 -10.71
C VAL A 86 1.81 -12.44 -11.09
N GLU A 87 1.14 -11.64 -10.27
CA GLU A 87 -0.27 -11.34 -10.43
C GLU A 87 -0.52 -10.33 -11.56
N GLU A 88 -1.51 -10.59 -12.39
CA GLU A 88 -2.07 -9.59 -13.30
C GLU A 88 -2.99 -8.66 -12.53
N LYS A 89 -2.76 -7.35 -12.63
CA LYS A 89 -3.44 -6.34 -11.81
C LYS A 89 -4.20 -5.33 -12.64
N LEU A 90 -5.21 -4.72 -12.03
CA LEU A 90 -5.94 -3.59 -12.60
C LEU A 90 -4.99 -2.41 -12.91
N GLY A 91 -4.18 -2.02 -11.93
CA GLY A 91 -3.24 -0.91 -11.99
C GLY A 91 -1.90 -1.24 -11.33
N GLN A 92 -1.05 -0.23 -11.13
CA GLN A 92 0.30 -0.37 -10.56
C GLN A 92 1.14 -1.43 -11.31
N LYS A 93 1.01 -1.48 -12.65
CA LYS A 93 1.58 -2.57 -13.47
C LYS A 93 3.10 -2.55 -13.55
N ALA A 94 3.73 -1.42 -13.28
CA ALA A 94 5.18 -1.29 -13.23
C ALA A 94 5.81 -1.97 -12.00
N SER A 95 5.02 -2.20 -10.94
CA SER A 95 5.43 -2.92 -9.73
C SER A 95 4.93 -4.36 -9.81
N ASP A 96 5.79 -5.36 -9.62
CA ASP A 96 5.34 -6.74 -9.52
C ASP A 96 4.64 -6.99 -8.18
N THR A 97 3.74 -7.95 -8.18
CA THR A 97 3.03 -8.43 -7.00
C THR A 97 2.92 -9.94 -7.13
N CYS A 98 3.39 -10.69 -6.15
CA CYS A 98 3.65 -12.10 -6.28
C CYS A 98 2.86 -12.95 -5.28
N ALA A 99 2.51 -14.16 -5.71
CA ALA A 99 2.28 -15.28 -4.82
C ALA A 99 3.64 -15.97 -4.58
N LEU A 100 3.98 -16.20 -3.31
CA LEU A 100 5.21 -16.84 -2.90
C LEU A 100 4.93 -18.18 -2.23
N ARG A 101 5.86 -19.12 -2.40
CA ARG A 101 5.89 -20.41 -1.73
C ARG A 101 7.22 -20.58 -1.01
N PHE A 102 7.16 -21.05 0.23
CA PHE A 102 8.32 -21.49 1.00
C PHE A 102 8.23 -22.99 1.24
N GLN A 103 9.32 -23.70 0.95
CA GLN A 103 9.41 -25.15 1.11
C GLN A 103 10.74 -25.50 1.79
N ALA A 104 10.67 -25.92 3.03
CA ALA A 104 11.83 -26.23 3.87
C ALA A 104 12.94 -25.16 3.71
N MET A 105 12.55 -23.90 3.65
CA MET A 105 13.47 -22.77 3.45
C MET A 105 14.29 -22.57 4.72
N GLU A 106 15.55 -23.00 4.70
CA GLU A 106 16.43 -22.91 5.86
C GLU A 106 17.03 -21.53 6.03
N LEU A 107 16.97 -21.01 7.24
CA LEU A 107 17.48 -19.71 7.63
C LEU A 107 18.39 -19.83 8.85
N PRO A 108 19.50 -19.11 8.93
CA PRO A 108 20.30 -19.03 10.12
C PRO A 108 19.55 -18.31 11.26
N GLU A 109 19.93 -18.53 12.49
CA GLU A 109 19.35 -17.85 13.65
C GLU A 109 19.42 -16.31 13.52
N THR A 110 20.46 -15.79 12.89
CA THR A 110 20.66 -14.36 12.61
C THR A 110 19.66 -13.75 11.65
N ALA A 111 18.85 -14.55 10.97
CA ALA A 111 17.76 -14.06 10.12
C ALA A 111 16.57 -13.53 10.94
N LEU A 112 16.44 -13.91 12.22
CA LEU A 112 15.38 -13.44 13.11
C LEU A 112 15.52 -11.94 13.36
N ILE A 113 14.45 -11.19 13.15
CA ILE A 113 14.37 -9.76 13.45
C ILE A 113 13.73 -9.58 14.83
N GLY A 114 14.46 -8.99 15.76
CA GLY A 114 14.03 -8.86 17.15
C GLY A 114 14.09 -10.20 17.88
N ALA A 115 13.12 -10.43 18.75
CA ALA A 115 12.97 -11.71 19.45
C ALA A 115 11.82 -12.54 18.84
N GLU A 116 11.82 -13.85 19.13
CA GLU A 116 10.65 -14.68 18.80
C GLU A 116 9.38 -14.13 19.43
N GLY A 117 8.28 -14.20 18.67
CA GLY A 117 6.98 -13.68 19.10
C GLY A 117 6.79 -12.18 18.88
N GLU A 118 7.83 -11.42 18.52
CA GLU A 118 7.71 -9.99 18.29
C GLU A 118 7.21 -9.63 16.86
N GLY A 119 7.12 -10.60 15.95
CA GLY A 119 6.80 -10.36 14.54
C GLY A 119 5.48 -9.62 14.33
N TYR A 120 4.44 -9.94 15.11
CA TYR A 120 3.16 -9.24 15.00
C TYR A 120 3.29 -7.74 15.35
N ARG A 121 4.02 -7.42 16.42
CA ARG A 121 4.30 -6.03 16.83
C ARG A 121 5.12 -5.30 15.76
N ILE A 122 6.14 -5.95 15.23
CA ILE A 122 6.98 -5.40 14.13
C ILE A 122 6.11 -5.11 12.90
N ALA A 123 5.24 -6.03 12.49
CA ALA A 123 4.34 -5.84 11.37
C ALA A 123 3.43 -4.63 11.56
N LEU A 124 2.77 -4.50 12.72
CA LEU A 124 1.86 -3.40 12.98
C LEU A 124 2.55 -2.03 13.04
N SER A 125 3.75 -1.97 13.61
CA SER A 125 4.56 -0.75 13.66
C SER A 125 4.97 -0.28 12.25
N SER A 126 5.34 -1.21 11.37
CA SER A 126 5.65 -0.92 9.98
C SER A 126 4.42 -0.39 9.22
N LEU A 127 3.26 -1.02 9.43
CA LEU A 127 1.99 -0.61 8.80
C LEU A 127 1.50 0.77 9.27
N GLU A 128 1.82 1.23 10.48
CA GLU A 128 1.45 2.58 10.93
C GLU A 128 2.11 3.65 10.04
N THR A 129 3.41 3.52 9.79
CA THR A 129 4.15 4.41 8.89
C THR A 129 3.70 4.23 7.44
N GLY A 130 3.44 2.99 7.02
CA GLY A 130 2.93 2.66 5.69
C GLY A 130 1.63 3.38 5.36
N ARG A 131 0.70 3.54 6.31
CA ARG A 131 -0.56 4.28 6.11
C ARG A 131 -0.34 5.72 5.69
N ILE A 132 0.60 6.43 6.34
CA ILE A 132 0.97 7.81 5.96
C ILE A 132 1.55 7.83 4.55
N GLY A 133 2.40 6.87 4.21
CA GLY A 133 2.99 6.72 2.88
C GLY A 133 1.92 6.51 1.79
N ILE A 134 0.94 5.64 2.02
CA ILE A 134 -0.16 5.39 1.07
C ILE A 134 -1.10 6.59 0.96
N ALA A 135 -1.35 7.29 2.06
CA ALA A 135 -2.10 8.53 2.02
C ALA A 135 -1.39 9.60 1.17
N ALA A 136 -0.07 9.74 1.31
CA ALA A 136 0.74 10.63 0.49
C ALA A 136 0.76 10.23 -0.99
N GLN A 137 0.89 8.94 -1.29
CA GLN A 137 0.79 8.39 -2.65
C GLN A 137 -0.57 8.73 -3.28
N SER A 138 -1.66 8.57 -2.53
CA SER A 138 -3.01 8.90 -2.99
C SER A 138 -3.14 10.38 -3.36
N VAL A 139 -2.65 11.28 -2.50
CA VAL A 139 -2.60 12.73 -2.75
C VAL A 139 -1.77 13.05 -4.00
N GLY A 140 -0.62 12.38 -4.19
CA GLY A 140 0.23 12.57 -5.37
C GLY A 140 -0.47 12.20 -6.68
N MET A 141 -1.16 11.07 -6.72
CA MET A 141 -1.95 10.62 -7.89
C MET A 141 -3.12 11.56 -8.16
N ALA A 142 -3.85 11.97 -7.13
CA ALA A 142 -4.96 12.93 -7.26
C ALA A 142 -4.47 14.29 -7.77
N GLN A 143 -3.33 14.78 -7.26
CA GLN A 143 -2.72 16.03 -7.73
C GLN A 143 -2.34 15.95 -9.21
N ALA A 144 -1.72 14.86 -9.64
CA ALA A 144 -1.34 14.66 -11.04
C ALA A 144 -2.58 14.67 -11.94
N ALA A 145 -3.63 13.94 -11.59
CA ALA A 145 -4.88 13.90 -12.35
C ALA A 145 -5.56 15.26 -12.43
N LEU A 146 -5.62 16.01 -11.31
CA LEU A 146 -6.18 17.36 -11.29
C LEU A 146 -5.37 18.34 -12.16
N ALA A 147 -4.04 18.26 -12.12
CA ALA A 147 -3.17 19.09 -12.97
C ALA A 147 -3.42 18.82 -14.47
N MET A 148 -3.51 17.56 -14.86
CA MET A 148 -3.85 17.15 -16.23
C MET A 148 -5.24 17.67 -16.63
N ALA A 149 -6.25 17.54 -15.78
CA ALA A 149 -7.60 18.02 -16.07
C ALA A 149 -7.66 19.54 -16.21
N ARG A 150 -6.89 20.29 -15.41
CA ARG A 150 -6.79 21.76 -15.51
C ARG A 150 -6.13 22.20 -16.83
N ALA A 151 -5.05 21.55 -17.23
CA ALA A 151 -4.37 21.82 -18.50
C ALA A 151 -5.34 21.56 -19.66
N TRP A 152 -5.95 20.37 -19.70
CA TRP A 152 -6.93 19.99 -20.70
C TRP A 152 -8.10 20.98 -20.80
N ALA A 153 -8.68 21.39 -19.67
CA ALA A 153 -9.77 22.35 -19.63
C ALA A 153 -9.36 23.75 -20.12
N GLY A 154 -8.07 24.08 -20.08
CA GLY A 154 -7.53 25.32 -20.62
C GLY A 154 -7.36 25.30 -22.13
N GLU A 155 -7.04 24.17 -22.72
CA GLU A 155 -6.70 23.99 -24.14
C GLU A 155 -7.92 23.57 -24.98
N ARG A 156 -8.71 22.62 -24.48
CA ARG A 156 -9.88 22.08 -25.18
C ARG A 156 -11.00 23.08 -25.24
N THR A 157 -11.55 23.31 -26.46
CA THR A 157 -12.69 24.16 -26.67
C THR A 157 -13.96 23.37 -26.93
N SER A 158 -15.09 23.91 -26.50
CA SER A 158 -16.44 23.39 -26.74
C SER A 158 -17.43 24.56 -26.74
N PHE A 159 -18.42 24.52 -27.60
CA PHE A 159 -19.39 25.63 -27.78
C PHE A 159 -18.72 27.00 -27.92
N GLY A 160 -17.58 27.06 -28.62
CA GLY A 160 -16.88 28.30 -28.97
C GLY A 160 -15.95 28.86 -27.87
N VAL A 161 -15.86 28.25 -26.70
CA VAL A 161 -15.01 28.71 -25.59
C VAL A 161 -14.18 27.55 -25.00
N ALA A 162 -13.12 27.88 -24.25
CA ALA A 162 -12.35 26.88 -23.54
C ALA A 162 -13.21 26.16 -22.47
N LEU A 163 -12.98 24.84 -22.22
CA LEU A 163 -13.79 24.08 -21.28
C LEU A 163 -13.86 24.74 -19.91
N LYS A 164 -12.76 25.32 -19.43
CA LYS A 164 -12.70 26.00 -18.12
C LYS A 164 -13.63 27.22 -18.00
N ALA A 165 -14.12 27.78 -19.12
CA ALA A 165 -15.07 28.90 -19.13
C ALA A 165 -16.52 28.44 -18.85
N HIS A 166 -16.80 27.14 -18.98
CA HIS A 166 -18.09 26.59 -18.59
C HIS A 166 -18.15 26.43 -17.06
N GLN A 167 -19.18 27.04 -16.46
CA GLN A 167 -19.36 27.05 -15.00
C GLN A 167 -19.34 25.64 -14.39
N ALA A 168 -20.01 24.68 -15.03
CA ALA A 168 -20.05 23.29 -14.57
C ALA A 168 -18.64 22.62 -14.51
N VAL A 169 -17.75 22.98 -15.45
CA VAL A 169 -16.36 22.49 -15.47
C VAL A 169 -15.55 23.21 -14.39
N ALA A 170 -15.70 24.54 -14.29
CA ALA A 170 -15.00 25.35 -13.29
C ALA A 170 -15.35 24.90 -11.85
N PHE A 171 -16.62 24.66 -11.57
CA PHE A 171 -17.07 24.18 -10.26
C PHE A 171 -16.53 22.79 -9.94
N ARG A 172 -16.58 21.85 -10.88
CA ARG A 172 -15.96 20.54 -10.70
C ARG A 172 -14.49 20.67 -10.34
N LEU A 173 -13.71 21.48 -11.05
CA LEU A 173 -12.29 21.67 -10.74
C LEU A 173 -12.07 22.31 -9.37
N ALA A 174 -12.94 23.21 -8.93
CA ALA A 174 -12.88 23.82 -7.62
C ALA A 174 -13.16 22.79 -6.49
N ASP A 175 -14.18 21.95 -6.65
CA ASP A 175 -14.51 20.88 -5.71
C ASP A 175 -13.35 19.90 -5.57
N LEU A 176 -12.79 19.42 -6.70
CA LEU A 176 -11.66 18.49 -6.71
C LEU A 176 -10.41 19.10 -6.05
N ALA A 177 -10.15 20.39 -6.27
CA ALA A 177 -9.03 21.10 -5.68
C ALA A 177 -9.20 21.24 -4.15
N THR A 178 -10.42 21.53 -3.70
CA THR A 178 -10.74 21.67 -2.28
C THR A 178 -10.57 20.32 -1.55
N GLU A 179 -11.08 19.24 -2.13
CA GLU A 179 -10.97 17.90 -1.56
C GLU A 179 -9.51 17.43 -1.52
N LEU A 180 -8.72 17.74 -2.56
CA LEU A 180 -7.28 17.45 -2.61
C LEU A 180 -6.52 18.16 -1.50
N GLU A 181 -6.82 19.45 -1.25
CA GLU A 181 -6.15 20.20 -0.20
C GLU A 181 -6.52 19.68 1.19
N ALA A 182 -7.77 19.33 1.44
CA ALA A 182 -8.17 18.68 2.68
C ALA A 182 -7.41 17.37 2.92
N ALA A 183 -7.30 16.50 1.90
CA ALA A 183 -6.53 15.27 1.96
C ALA A 183 -5.06 15.53 2.29
N ARG A 184 -4.45 16.52 1.62
CA ARG A 184 -3.04 16.92 1.83
C ARG A 184 -2.80 17.34 3.28
N GLN A 185 -3.67 18.17 3.85
CA GLN A 185 -3.51 18.66 5.21
C GLN A 185 -3.61 17.54 6.25
N MET A 186 -4.49 16.57 6.06
CA MET A 186 -4.55 15.37 6.92
C MET A 186 -3.27 14.54 6.85
N VAL A 187 -2.71 14.33 5.67
CA VAL A 187 -1.44 13.60 5.50
C VAL A 187 -0.29 14.33 6.19
N LEU A 188 -0.18 15.64 5.97
CA LEU A 188 0.87 16.46 6.59
C LEU A 188 0.72 16.52 8.12
N HIS A 189 -0.50 16.53 8.64
CA HIS A 189 -0.74 16.46 10.08
C HIS A 189 -0.22 15.15 10.67
N ALA A 190 -0.62 14.01 10.11
CA ALA A 190 -0.17 12.70 10.56
C ALA A 190 1.38 12.55 10.46
N ALA A 191 1.98 13.04 9.37
CA ALA A 191 3.43 13.02 9.18
C ALA A 191 4.16 13.85 10.25
N ARG A 192 3.68 15.07 10.55
CA ARG A 192 4.28 15.92 11.60
C ARG A 192 4.20 15.30 12.99
N LEU A 193 3.12 14.62 13.33
CA LEU A 193 3.01 13.88 14.59
C LEU A 193 4.04 12.76 14.65
N LYS A 194 4.20 12.02 13.56
CA LYS A 194 5.19 10.95 13.45
C LYS A 194 6.61 11.46 13.61
N ASP A 195 6.95 12.55 12.93
CA ASP A 195 8.28 13.19 13.01
C ASP A 195 8.58 13.72 14.43
N ALA A 196 7.55 14.18 15.13
CA ALA A 196 7.64 14.62 16.53
C ALA A 196 7.69 13.46 17.54
N GLY A 197 7.62 12.20 17.10
CA GLY A 197 7.59 11.03 17.98
C GLY A 197 6.28 10.89 18.78
N VAL A 198 5.22 11.60 18.39
CA VAL A 198 3.90 11.52 19.02
C VAL A 198 3.14 10.32 18.45
N PRO A 199 2.50 9.49 19.30
CA PRO A 199 1.63 8.41 18.83
C PRO A 199 0.54 8.96 17.89
N CYS A 200 0.43 8.41 16.67
CA CYS A 200 -0.44 8.97 15.63
C CYS A 200 -1.22 7.90 14.84
N LEU A 201 -1.46 6.73 15.44
CA LEU A 201 -2.15 5.62 14.79
C LEU A 201 -3.53 6.02 14.24
N THR A 202 -4.29 6.80 15.02
CA THR A 202 -5.62 7.26 14.64
C THR A 202 -5.55 8.27 13.50
N GLU A 203 -4.65 9.25 13.58
CA GLU A 203 -4.45 10.28 12.56
C GLU A 203 -3.92 9.67 11.26
N ALA A 204 -3.02 8.70 11.34
CA ALA A 204 -2.54 7.96 10.19
C ALA A 204 -3.67 7.15 9.51
N ALA A 205 -4.55 6.53 10.32
CA ALA A 205 -5.72 5.82 9.80
C ALA A 205 -6.74 6.79 9.16
N MET A 206 -7.01 7.93 9.78
CA MET A 206 -7.89 8.97 9.23
C MET A 206 -7.32 9.54 7.92
N ALA A 207 -6.03 9.85 7.89
CA ALA A 207 -5.35 10.36 6.70
C ALA A 207 -5.42 9.34 5.55
N LYS A 208 -5.14 8.07 5.82
CA LYS A 208 -5.18 7.00 4.81
C LYS A 208 -6.60 6.78 4.28
N LEU A 209 -7.58 6.71 5.16
CA LEU A 209 -8.99 6.55 4.80
C LEU A 209 -9.44 7.69 3.89
N PHE A 210 -9.32 8.93 4.39
CA PHE A 210 -9.80 10.10 3.65
C PHE A 210 -9.05 10.30 2.34
N ALA A 211 -7.70 10.28 2.36
CA ALA A 211 -6.91 10.55 1.17
C ALA A 211 -7.12 9.51 0.06
N SER A 212 -7.23 8.22 0.41
CA SER A 212 -7.44 7.17 -0.61
C SER A 212 -8.83 7.22 -1.25
N GLU A 213 -9.87 7.51 -0.47
CA GLU A 213 -11.24 7.66 -0.99
C GLU A 213 -11.41 8.97 -1.77
N ALA A 214 -10.86 10.07 -1.28
CA ALA A 214 -10.83 11.36 -1.98
C ALA A 214 -10.09 11.25 -3.32
N ALA A 215 -8.93 10.59 -3.33
CA ALA A 215 -8.14 10.44 -4.54
C ALA A 215 -8.90 9.70 -5.66
N GLU A 216 -9.66 8.66 -5.35
CA GLU A 216 -10.49 7.97 -6.34
C GLU A 216 -11.56 8.92 -6.91
N ARG A 217 -12.26 9.68 -6.06
CA ARG A 217 -13.25 10.66 -6.52
C ARG A 217 -12.63 11.76 -7.37
N ILE A 218 -11.47 12.29 -6.94
CA ILE A 218 -10.75 13.33 -7.65
C ILE A 218 -10.29 12.83 -9.03
N VAL A 219 -9.68 11.65 -9.09
CA VAL A 219 -9.19 11.08 -10.35
C VAL A 219 -10.36 10.75 -11.28
N SER A 220 -11.48 10.23 -10.76
CA SER A 220 -12.71 9.99 -11.52
C SER A 220 -13.28 11.29 -12.08
N GLY A 221 -13.38 12.35 -11.26
CA GLY A 221 -13.88 13.66 -11.68
C GLY A 221 -12.96 14.35 -12.69
N ALA A 222 -11.64 14.19 -12.55
CA ALA A 222 -10.64 14.66 -13.48
C ALA A 222 -10.77 13.94 -14.84
N LEU A 223 -10.83 12.61 -14.84
CA LEU A 223 -11.05 11.79 -16.05
C LEU A 223 -12.34 12.19 -16.76
N GLN A 224 -13.43 12.41 -16.02
CA GLN A 224 -14.70 12.89 -16.59
C GLN A 224 -14.54 14.22 -17.35
N GLY A 225 -13.63 15.09 -16.87
CA GLY A 225 -13.32 16.36 -17.54
C GLY A 225 -12.72 16.23 -18.93
N PHE A 226 -12.08 15.10 -19.24
CA PHE A 226 -11.55 14.78 -20.57
C PHE A 226 -12.63 14.31 -21.55
N GLY A 227 -13.82 13.93 -21.05
CA GLY A 227 -14.85 13.30 -21.90
C GLY A 227 -14.35 12.00 -22.53
N GLY A 228 -14.64 11.75 -23.80
CA GLY A 228 -14.20 10.54 -24.50
C GLY A 228 -12.69 10.32 -24.50
N TYR A 229 -11.90 11.38 -24.52
CA TYR A 229 -10.43 11.30 -24.44
C TYR A 229 -9.93 10.73 -23.12
N GLY A 230 -10.67 10.93 -22.03
CA GLY A 230 -10.32 10.34 -20.72
C GLY A 230 -10.41 8.82 -20.69
N TYR A 231 -11.15 8.22 -21.61
CA TYR A 231 -11.29 6.77 -21.73
C TYR A 231 -10.22 6.13 -22.63
N MET A 232 -9.44 6.95 -23.34
CA MET A 232 -8.37 6.51 -24.23
C MET A 232 -7.04 6.48 -23.54
N ALA A 233 -6.24 5.43 -23.79
CA ALA A 233 -4.93 5.22 -23.18
C ALA A 233 -3.91 6.33 -23.50
N GLU A 234 -4.06 7.03 -24.62
CA GLU A 234 -3.15 8.08 -25.10
C GLU A 234 -2.99 9.23 -24.11
N THR A 235 -4.04 9.56 -23.35
CA THR A 235 -4.00 10.67 -22.39
C THR A 235 -3.29 10.30 -21.09
N GLY A 236 -3.22 9.01 -20.74
CA GLY A 236 -2.63 8.50 -19.53
C GLY A 236 -3.43 8.73 -18.23
N ILE A 237 -4.53 9.50 -18.28
CA ILE A 237 -5.37 9.75 -17.11
C ILE A 237 -6.09 8.47 -16.65
N GLU A 238 -6.47 7.61 -17.59
CA GLU A 238 -7.08 6.32 -17.30
C GLU A 238 -6.15 5.40 -16.50
N ARG A 239 -4.83 5.50 -16.71
CA ARG A 239 -3.84 4.77 -15.94
C ARG A 239 -3.85 5.20 -14.49
N ILE A 240 -3.89 6.51 -14.22
CA ILE A 240 -3.98 7.03 -12.83
C ILE A 240 -5.28 6.53 -12.18
N TYR A 241 -6.39 6.49 -12.94
CA TYR A 241 -7.67 5.97 -12.44
C TYR A 241 -7.59 4.49 -12.03
N ARG A 242 -6.92 3.66 -12.82
CA ARG A 242 -6.67 2.25 -12.46
C ARG A 242 -5.70 2.09 -11.29
N ASP A 243 -4.67 2.93 -11.25
CA ASP A 243 -3.60 2.86 -10.25
C ASP A 243 -4.08 3.29 -8.84
N VAL A 244 -4.93 4.31 -8.76
CA VAL A 244 -5.38 4.87 -7.48
C VAL A 244 -6.27 3.91 -6.69
N ARG A 245 -6.98 3.01 -7.38
CA ARG A 245 -7.97 2.12 -6.75
C ARG A 245 -7.39 1.22 -5.66
N VAL A 246 -6.15 0.79 -5.80
CA VAL A 246 -5.50 -0.10 -4.82
C VAL A 246 -5.23 0.59 -3.48
N CYS A 247 -5.17 1.93 -3.45
CA CYS A 247 -4.89 2.69 -2.22
C CYS A 247 -5.95 2.51 -1.13
N GLN A 248 -7.17 2.12 -1.47
CA GLN A 248 -8.22 1.78 -0.51
C GLN A 248 -8.14 0.33 0.00
N ILE A 249 -7.28 -0.50 -0.61
CA ILE A 249 -7.25 -1.95 -0.39
C ILE A 249 -6.03 -2.35 0.45
N TYR A 250 -4.83 -2.02 0.00
CA TYR A 250 -3.60 -2.43 0.68
C TYR A 250 -3.27 -1.53 1.90
N GLU A 251 -2.29 -1.94 2.71
CA GLU A 251 -1.91 -1.28 3.98
C GLU A 251 -3.09 -1.15 4.96
N GLY A 252 -3.99 -2.15 4.90
CA GLY A 252 -5.28 -2.18 5.59
C GLY A 252 -6.39 -1.48 4.80
N THR A 253 -7.45 -2.22 4.51
CA THR A 253 -8.60 -1.70 3.76
C THR A 253 -9.24 -0.49 4.42
N SER A 254 -10.07 0.26 3.69
CA SER A 254 -10.89 1.35 4.26
C SER A 254 -11.65 0.91 5.51
N ASP A 255 -12.16 -0.33 5.53
CA ASP A 255 -12.89 -0.85 6.70
C ASP A 255 -11.96 -1.09 7.90
N ILE A 256 -10.73 -1.52 7.67
CA ILE A 256 -9.72 -1.63 8.74
C ILE A 256 -9.35 -0.25 9.30
N GLN A 257 -9.24 0.78 8.46
CA GLN A 257 -9.02 2.15 8.95
C GLN A 257 -10.20 2.61 9.82
N LYS A 258 -11.44 2.40 9.36
CA LYS A 258 -12.66 2.71 10.15
C LYS A 258 -12.68 1.97 11.49
N LEU A 259 -12.27 0.70 11.51
CA LEU A 259 -12.19 -0.09 12.73
C LEU A 259 -11.18 0.49 13.73
N ILE A 260 -10.01 0.95 13.26
CA ILE A 260 -8.98 1.59 14.10
C ILE A 260 -9.53 2.88 14.68
N ILE A 261 -10.13 3.73 13.84
CA ILE A 261 -10.72 5.01 14.26
C ILE A 261 -11.84 4.79 15.29
N ALA A 262 -12.75 3.86 15.01
CA ALA A 262 -13.86 3.55 15.90
C ALA A 262 -13.39 3.10 17.30
N ARG A 263 -12.33 2.30 17.36
CA ARG A 263 -11.73 1.88 18.66
C ARG A 263 -11.11 3.03 19.45
N ALA A 264 -10.63 4.06 18.75
CA ALA A 264 -10.06 5.25 19.41
C ALA A 264 -11.15 6.23 19.91
N LEU A 265 -12.40 6.09 19.43
CA LEU A 265 -13.55 6.89 19.84
C LEU A 265 -14.35 6.26 20.99
N ALA A 266 -14.11 4.97 21.27
CA ALA A 266 -14.77 4.22 22.33
C ALA A 266 -14.05 4.38 23.68
#